data_1635ec24957c16a4ab995aa371d125c7
#
_entry.id   1635ec24957c16a4ab995aa371d125c7
#
_cell.length_a   1.000
_cell.length_b   1.000
_cell.length_c   1.000
_cell.angle_alpha   90.00
_cell.angle_beta   90.00
_cell.angle_gamma   90.00
#
_symmetry.space_group_name_H-M   'P 1'
#
loop_
_entity.id
_entity.type
_entity.pdbx_description
1 polymer ?
#
loop_
_entity_poly.entity_id
_entity_poly.type
_entity_poly.pdbx_seq_one_letter_code
_entity_poly.pdbx_strand_id
1 'polypeptide(L)'
;MKYSIKLNAVNNPDKNVKAFATVTFGDCFKITNIAVVKSQEAEPFVSMPSFKSKERTEHNQPVYKDVCNPITSEFRKELYDDILFLYAEMEQSGKTEVSRDAENAQEPEFRVAVTPFEREGSNIRGLARIYFEDCFVVSNVSIIQGKEKEFVAMPSYMVKQNGGKSQYQDVCFPVTKEFREKLYDALMDCYQQERDKAMNQGMEQATSQSMERAESRQPDRNLPFR
;
A
#
# COMPACT_ATOMS: atom_id res chain seq x y z
N MET A 1 -15.59 3.92 9.51
CA MET A 1 -14.35 3.43 10.18
C MET A 1 -13.98 4.37 11.32
N LYS A 2 -13.58 3.84 12.50
CA LYS A 2 -13.14 4.64 13.66
C LYS A 2 -11.63 4.80 13.64
N TYR A 3 -11.13 6.00 13.92
CA TYR A 3 -9.69 6.29 13.93
C TYR A 3 -9.32 7.38 14.91
N SER A 4 -8.12 7.27 15.46
CA SER A 4 -7.46 8.33 16.23
C SER A 4 -6.46 9.08 15.34
N ILE A 5 -6.22 10.35 15.65
CA ILE A 5 -5.27 11.22 14.94
C ILE A 5 -4.31 11.82 15.93
N LYS A 6 -3.02 11.79 15.60
CA LYS A 6 -1.97 12.50 16.31
C LYS A 6 -1.21 13.38 15.33
N LEU A 7 -1.12 14.69 15.60
CA LEU A 7 -0.34 15.64 14.81
C LEU A 7 0.92 16.07 15.56
N ASN A 8 2.01 16.17 14.82
CA ASN A 8 3.28 16.72 15.31
C ASN A 8 3.72 17.86 14.39
N ALA A 9 3.99 19.03 14.95
CA ALA A 9 4.46 20.19 14.22
C ALA A 9 5.87 19.98 13.66
N VAL A 10 6.13 20.52 12.47
CA VAL A 10 7.46 20.60 11.88
C VAL A 10 8.05 21.98 12.17
N ASN A 11 9.06 22.03 13.03
CA ASN A 11 9.72 23.26 13.43
C ASN A 11 10.70 23.76 12.34
N ASN A 12 10.19 24.02 11.15
CA ASN A 12 10.97 24.62 10.07
C ASN A 12 10.08 25.56 9.24
N PRO A 13 10.16 26.89 9.47
CA PRO A 13 9.30 27.88 8.83
C PRO A 13 9.48 27.91 7.30
N ASP A 14 10.66 27.56 6.79
CA ASP A 14 10.99 27.63 5.36
C ASP A 14 10.41 26.48 4.55
N LYS A 15 9.92 25.43 5.21
CA LYS A 15 9.32 24.26 4.56
C LYS A 15 7.81 24.45 4.41
N ASN A 16 7.28 24.01 3.28
CA ASN A 16 5.84 23.96 3.05
C ASN A 16 5.13 22.90 3.92
N VAL A 17 5.83 21.85 4.35
CA VAL A 17 5.28 20.86 5.29
C VAL A 17 5.29 21.49 6.69
N LYS A 18 4.12 21.64 7.29
CA LYS A 18 3.91 22.29 8.60
C LYS A 18 3.70 21.30 9.74
N ALA A 19 3.11 20.15 9.44
CA ALA A 19 2.90 19.08 10.41
C ALA A 19 2.90 17.70 9.75
N PHE A 20 3.15 16.67 10.55
CA PHE A 20 2.90 15.29 10.17
C PHE A 20 1.80 14.70 11.04
N ALA A 21 0.79 14.12 10.39
CA ALA A 21 -0.24 13.35 11.05
C ALA A 21 0.09 11.86 11.04
N THR A 22 -0.25 11.22 12.15
CA THR A 22 -0.34 9.77 12.30
C THR A 22 -1.80 9.44 12.54
N VAL A 23 -2.36 8.53 11.76
CA VAL A 23 -3.73 8.03 11.89
C VAL A 23 -3.68 6.56 12.30
N THR A 24 -4.50 6.17 13.28
CA THR A 24 -4.58 4.78 13.74
C THR A 24 -6.02 4.31 13.62
N PHE A 25 -6.26 3.32 12.76
CA PHE A 25 -7.57 2.69 12.57
C PHE A 25 -7.79 1.63 13.65
N GLY A 26 -8.93 1.73 14.37
CA GLY A 26 -9.37 0.75 15.35
C GLY A 26 -8.30 0.35 16.37
N ASP A 27 -7.38 1.27 16.70
CA ASP A 27 -6.23 1.05 17.60
C ASP A 27 -5.30 -0.11 17.21
N CYS A 28 -5.47 -0.67 16.00
CA CYS A 28 -4.74 -1.84 15.53
C CYS A 28 -3.90 -1.64 14.27
N PHE A 29 -4.18 -0.61 13.44
CA PHE A 29 -3.42 -0.35 12.22
C PHE A 29 -3.04 1.13 12.10
N LYS A 30 -1.75 1.40 12.02
CA LYS A 30 -1.16 2.76 12.02
C LYS A 30 -0.70 3.19 10.64
N ILE A 31 -0.97 4.45 10.30
CA ILE A 31 -0.48 5.14 9.11
C ILE A 31 0.32 6.36 9.57
N THR A 32 1.52 6.52 9.09
CA THR A 32 2.42 7.62 9.45
C THR A 32 2.73 8.49 8.22
N ASN A 33 3.37 9.63 8.46
CA ASN A 33 3.85 10.54 7.39
C ASN A 33 2.75 11.14 6.50
N ILE A 34 1.55 11.28 7.00
CA ILE A 34 0.52 12.10 6.35
C ILE A 34 0.92 13.56 6.59
N ALA A 35 1.20 14.32 5.54
CA ALA A 35 1.70 15.68 5.68
C ALA A 35 0.58 16.72 5.61
N VAL A 36 0.61 17.70 6.50
CA VAL A 36 -0.13 18.96 6.32
C VAL A 36 0.82 19.94 5.63
N VAL A 37 0.44 20.37 4.44
CA VAL A 37 1.23 21.24 3.57
C VAL A 37 0.54 22.58 3.44
N LYS A 38 1.28 23.68 3.66
CA LYS A 38 0.78 25.05 3.54
C LYS A 38 1.87 25.90 2.86
N SER A 39 1.56 26.43 1.70
CA SER A 39 2.38 27.44 1.05
C SER A 39 2.02 28.86 1.56
N GLN A 40 2.82 29.87 1.23
CA GLN A 40 2.63 31.22 1.76
C GLN A 40 1.28 31.86 1.36
N GLU A 41 0.73 31.48 0.22
CA GLU A 41 -0.45 32.09 -0.37
C GLU A 41 -1.65 31.14 -0.51
N ALA A 42 -1.53 29.89 0.00
CA ALA A 42 -2.58 28.88 -0.17
C ALA A 42 -3.08 28.33 1.18
N GLU A 43 -4.33 27.91 1.19
CA GLU A 43 -4.91 27.17 2.30
C GLU A 43 -4.15 25.87 2.54
N PRO A 44 -4.07 25.41 3.80
CA PRO A 44 -3.44 24.15 4.11
C PRO A 44 -4.19 22.97 3.48
N PHE A 45 -3.46 21.98 3.04
CA PHE A 45 -4.05 20.74 2.51
C PHE A 45 -3.32 19.51 3.03
N VAL A 46 -4.00 18.36 2.98
CA VAL A 46 -3.46 17.06 3.40
C VAL A 46 -2.83 16.37 2.19
N SER A 47 -1.60 15.88 2.36
CA SER A 47 -0.88 15.05 1.39
C SER A 47 -0.63 13.68 1.99
N MET A 48 -1.15 12.65 1.32
CA MET A 48 -0.92 11.27 1.72
C MET A 48 0.52 10.84 1.44
N PRO A 49 1.04 9.82 2.17
CA PRO A 49 2.36 9.26 1.91
C PRO A 49 2.46 8.74 0.48
N SER A 50 3.45 9.23 -0.26
CA SER A 50 3.65 8.89 -1.66
C SER A 50 5.11 8.54 -1.97
N PHE A 51 5.33 7.81 -3.04
CA PHE A 51 6.65 7.48 -3.56
C PHE A 51 6.80 7.91 -5.02
N LYS A 52 8.04 8.21 -5.39
CA LYS A 52 8.38 8.55 -6.77
C LYS A 52 8.37 7.28 -7.63
N SER A 53 7.43 7.21 -8.57
CA SER A 53 7.35 6.13 -9.55
C SER A 53 8.52 6.20 -10.55
N LYS A 54 8.80 5.07 -11.23
CA LYS A 54 9.68 5.06 -12.40
C LYS A 54 9.06 5.71 -13.62
N GLU A 55 7.75 5.87 -13.63
CA GLU A 55 7.00 6.52 -14.69
C GLU A 55 7.31 8.01 -14.75
N ARG A 56 7.15 8.58 -15.94
CA ARG A 56 7.30 10.00 -16.20
C ARG A 56 6.06 10.50 -16.93
N THR A 57 5.70 11.75 -16.71
CA THR A 57 4.69 12.41 -17.52
C THR A 57 5.21 12.67 -18.94
N GLU A 58 4.34 13.07 -19.87
CA GLU A 58 4.71 13.47 -21.22
C GLU A 58 5.76 14.60 -21.25
N HIS A 59 5.78 15.45 -20.19
CA HIS A 59 6.78 16.52 -20.02
C HIS A 59 7.99 16.07 -19.18
N ASN A 60 8.27 14.77 -19.07
CA ASN A 60 9.40 14.19 -18.33
C ASN A 60 9.42 14.51 -16.82
N GLN A 61 8.29 14.94 -16.25
CA GLN A 61 8.16 15.20 -14.83
C GLN A 61 7.99 13.88 -14.04
N PRO A 62 8.48 13.80 -12.79
CA PRO A 62 8.29 12.61 -11.97
C PRO A 62 6.80 12.41 -11.61
N VAL A 63 6.35 11.17 -11.73
CA VAL A 63 5.02 10.75 -11.27
C VAL A 63 5.14 10.24 -9.84
N TYR A 64 4.30 10.75 -8.95
CA TYR A 64 4.17 10.27 -7.58
C TYR A 64 2.91 9.42 -7.45
N LYS A 65 3.01 8.31 -6.74
CA LYS A 65 1.89 7.41 -6.45
C LYS A 65 1.73 7.27 -4.94
N ASP A 66 0.51 7.36 -4.46
CA ASP A 66 0.23 7.20 -3.05
C ASP A 66 0.53 5.75 -2.59
N VAL A 67 1.13 5.64 -1.42
CA VAL A 67 1.33 4.36 -0.73
C VAL A 67 0.01 3.87 -0.16
N CYS A 68 -0.77 4.80 0.39
CA CYS A 68 -2.10 4.56 0.93
C CYS A 68 -2.95 5.82 0.77
N ASN A 69 -4.24 5.65 0.57
CA ASN A 69 -5.16 6.79 0.40
C ASN A 69 -6.62 6.40 0.61
N PRO A 70 -7.49 7.37 0.98
CA PRO A 70 -8.94 7.20 0.93
C PRO A 70 -9.40 7.00 -0.52
N ILE A 71 -10.30 6.01 -0.75
CA ILE A 71 -10.82 5.69 -2.08
C ILE A 71 -12.26 6.15 -2.30
N THR A 72 -12.99 6.49 -1.23
CA THR A 72 -14.29 7.15 -1.33
C THR A 72 -14.16 8.66 -1.08
N SER A 73 -15.01 9.46 -1.73
CA SER A 73 -15.04 10.92 -1.57
C SER A 73 -15.44 11.32 -0.15
N GLU A 74 -16.40 10.60 0.41
CA GLU A 74 -16.95 10.82 1.74
C GLU A 74 -15.88 10.64 2.82
N PHE A 75 -15.21 9.48 2.81
CA PHE A 75 -14.16 9.19 3.79
C PHE A 75 -12.93 10.09 3.60
N ARG A 76 -12.61 10.44 2.36
CA ARG A 76 -11.53 11.39 2.08
C ARG A 76 -11.83 12.75 2.69
N LYS A 77 -13.05 13.25 2.49
CA LYS A 77 -13.47 14.54 3.05
C LYS A 77 -13.43 14.50 4.58
N GLU A 78 -14.02 13.49 5.20
CA GLU A 78 -14.04 13.30 6.66
C GLU A 78 -12.62 13.30 7.23
N LEU A 79 -11.75 12.43 6.73
CA LEU A 79 -10.39 12.29 7.25
C LEU A 79 -9.55 13.57 7.06
N TYR A 80 -9.68 14.24 5.91
CA TYR A 80 -8.90 15.45 5.63
C TYR A 80 -9.40 16.63 6.43
N ASP A 81 -10.72 16.81 6.55
CA ASP A 81 -11.31 17.85 7.39
C ASP A 81 -10.90 17.69 8.86
N ASP A 82 -10.90 16.47 9.38
CA ASP A 82 -10.47 16.16 10.74
C ASP A 82 -8.99 16.48 10.99
N ILE A 83 -8.11 16.14 10.05
CA ILE A 83 -6.69 16.47 10.15
C ILE A 83 -6.46 17.98 10.11
N LEU A 84 -7.15 18.69 9.19
CA LEU A 84 -7.03 20.14 9.06
C LEU A 84 -7.64 20.89 10.26
N PHE A 85 -8.72 20.38 10.85
CA PHE A 85 -9.29 20.92 12.07
C PHE A 85 -8.30 20.84 13.22
N LEU A 86 -7.69 19.68 13.45
CA LEU A 86 -6.66 19.51 14.48
C LEU A 86 -5.42 20.38 14.21
N TYR A 87 -5.06 20.58 12.93
CA TYR A 87 -3.97 21.47 12.57
C TYR A 87 -4.29 22.92 12.93
N ALA A 88 -5.52 23.40 12.69
CA ALA A 88 -5.94 24.73 13.08
C ALA A 88 -5.94 24.91 14.61
N GLU A 89 -6.40 23.92 15.38
CA GLU A 89 -6.27 23.92 16.85
C GLU A 89 -4.83 23.99 17.34
N MET A 90 -3.92 23.27 16.67
CA MET A 90 -2.49 23.29 16.97
C MET A 90 -1.89 24.67 16.71
N GLU A 91 -2.20 25.33 15.58
CA GLU A 91 -1.77 26.70 15.26
C GLU A 91 -2.28 27.72 16.31
N GLN A 92 -3.55 27.64 16.67
CA GLN A 92 -4.17 28.55 17.64
C GLN A 92 -3.63 28.37 19.08
N SER A 93 -3.38 27.13 19.48
CA SER A 93 -2.89 26.83 20.84
C SER A 93 -1.37 27.00 20.99
N GLY A 94 -0.61 27.11 19.88
CA GLY A 94 0.83 27.13 19.87
C GLY A 94 1.50 25.83 20.32
N LYS A 95 0.74 24.74 20.40
CA LYS A 95 1.24 23.42 20.78
C LYS A 95 2.01 22.79 19.63
N THR A 96 3.04 22.01 19.95
CA THR A 96 3.82 21.25 18.98
C THR A 96 3.25 19.85 18.73
N GLU A 97 2.30 19.41 19.55
CA GLU A 97 1.61 18.13 19.44
C GLU A 97 0.17 18.29 19.87
N VAL A 98 -0.75 17.72 19.08
CA VAL A 98 -2.17 17.58 19.40
C VAL A 98 -2.65 16.18 19.01
N SER A 99 -3.63 15.64 19.70
CA SER A 99 -4.23 14.34 19.38
C SER A 99 -5.73 14.34 19.63
N ARG A 100 -6.42 13.47 18.90
CA ARG A 100 -7.84 13.15 19.09
C ARG A 100 -7.98 11.63 19.03
N ASP A 101 -8.44 11.04 20.12
CA ASP A 101 -8.68 9.61 20.21
C ASP A 101 -10.07 9.25 19.65
N ALA A 102 -10.18 8.05 19.10
CA ALA A 102 -11.44 7.52 18.65
C ALA A 102 -12.26 7.03 19.87
N GLU A 103 -13.52 7.46 19.95
CA GLU A 103 -14.45 6.86 20.91
C GLU A 103 -14.89 5.47 20.43
N ASN A 104 -14.81 4.47 21.31
CA ASN A 104 -15.20 3.09 21.03
C ASN A 104 -14.52 2.54 19.75
N ALA A 105 -13.19 2.64 19.69
CA ALA A 105 -12.39 2.07 18.61
C ALA A 105 -12.69 0.58 18.46
N GLN A 106 -13.03 0.16 17.24
CA GLN A 106 -13.25 -1.23 16.87
C GLN A 106 -12.28 -1.60 15.75
N GLU A 107 -11.83 -2.84 15.76
CA GLU A 107 -11.00 -3.37 14.68
C GLU A 107 -11.74 -3.20 13.35
N PRO A 108 -11.14 -2.53 12.34
CA PRO A 108 -11.78 -2.33 11.06
C PRO A 108 -11.87 -3.64 10.28
N GLU A 109 -12.96 -3.82 9.55
CA GLU A 109 -13.04 -4.87 8.56
C GLU A 109 -12.02 -4.62 7.44
N PHE A 110 -11.43 -5.69 6.93
CA PHE A 110 -10.51 -5.58 5.82
C PHE A 110 -10.66 -6.72 4.82
N ARG A 111 -10.31 -6.45 3.59
CA ARG A 111 -10.07 -7.45 2.55
C ARG A 111 -8.73 -7.23 1.89
N VAL A 112 -8.17 -8.29 1.34
CA VAL A 112 -6.87 -8.26 0.67
C VAL A 112 -7.01 -8.70 -0.78
N ALA A 113 -6.13 -8.19 -1.63
CA ALA A 113 -5.97 -8.64 -3.01
C ALA A 113 -4.48 -8.80 -3.28
N VAL A 114 -4.08 -9.96 -3.79
CA VAL A 114 -2.68 -10.27 -4.09
C VAL A 114 -2.56 -10.65 -5.56
N THR A 115 -1.56 -10.11 -6.22
CA THR A 115 -1.16 -10.50 -7.57
C THR A 115 0.20 -11.18 -7.47
N PRO A 116 0.32 -12.47 -7.80
CA PRO A 116 1.61 -13.14 -7.90
C PRO A 116 2.53 -12.41 -8.88
N PHE A 117 3.80 -12.32 -8.54
CA PHE A 117 4.77 -11.57 -9.31
C PHE A 117 6.07 -12.36 -9.39
N GLU A 118 6.46 -12.70 -10.61
CA GLU A 118 7.73 -13.36 -10.87
C GLU A 118 8.58 -12.51 -11.79
N ARG A 119 9.76 -12.16 -11.32
CA ARG A 119 10.76 -11.45 -12.10
C ARG A 119 12.14 -11.99 -11.77
N GLU A 120 12.91 -12.33 -12.78
CA GLU A 120 14.29 -12.78 -12.61
C GLU A 120 15.13 -11.76 -11.83
N GLY A 121 15.89 -12.23 -10.84
CA GLY A 121 16.71 -11.42 -9.95
C GLY A 121 15.93 -10.64 -8.87
N SER A 122 14.62 -10.81 -8.77
CA SER A 122 13.78 -10.21 -7.71
C SER A 122 13.43 -11.23 -6.63
N ASN A 123 13.48 -10.78 -5.37
CA ASN A 123 12.96 -11.56 -4.25
C ASN A 123 11.45 -11.32 -4.01
N ILE A 124 10.82 -10.41 -4.74
CA ILE A 124 9.37 -10.17 -4.65
C ILE A 124 8.66 -11.32 -5.34
N ARG A 125 7.68 -11.94 -4.64
CA ARG A 125 6.84 -13.04 -5.11
C ARG A 125 5.40 -12.63 -5.33
N GLY A 126 4.95 -11.54 -4.71
CA GLY A 126 3.61 -11.01 -4.87
C GLY A 126 3.54 -9.54 -4.51
N LEU A 127 2.60 -8.84 -5.13
CA LEU A 127 2.23 -7.46 -4.81
C LEU A 127 0.80 -7.48 -4.28
N ALA A 128 0.58 -6.87 -3.13
CA ALA A 128 -0.69 -6.90 -2.45
C ALA A 128 -1.25 -5.50 -2.17
N ARG A 129 -2.57 -5.45 -2.02
CA ARG A 129 -3.34 -4.30 -1.53
C ARG A 129 -4.22 -4.74 -0.38
N ILE A 130 -4.37 -3.87 0.60
CA ILE A 130 -5.27 -4.03 1.73
C ILE A 130 -6.33 -2.94 1.62
N TYR A 131 -7.60 -3.33 1.69
CA TYR A 131 -8.74 -2.42 1.67
C TYR A 131 -9.40 -2.46 3.04
N PHE A 132 -9.53 -1.31 3.69
CA PHE A 132 -10.22 -1.16 4.96
C PHE A 132 -11.62 -0.58 4.72
N GLU A 133 -12.67 -1.29 5.16
CA GLU A 133 -14.10 -0.90 5.04
C GLU A 133 -14.47 -0.36 3.65
N ASP A 134 -13.80 -0.85 2.60
CA ASP A 134 -13.94 -0.39 1.21
C ASP A 134 -13.85 1.14 1.01
N CYS A 135 -13.30 1.85 1.98
CA CYS A 135 -13.14 3.31 1.92
C CYS A 135 -11.67 3.78 1.95
N PHE A 136 -10.74 2.90 2.32
CA PHE A 136 -9.31 3.22 2.36
C PHE A 136 -8.47 2.06 1.80
N VAL A 137 -7.41 2.39 1.05
CA VAL A 137 -6.50 1.38 0.47
C VAL A 137 -5.06 1.60 0.92
N VAL A 138 -4.38 0.51 1.23
CA VAL A 138 -2.92 0.44 1.35
C VAL A 138 -2.39 -0.36 0.16
N SER A 139 -1.49 0.25 -0.59
CA SER A 139 -0.82 -0.33 -1.77
C SER A 139 0.64 -0.66 -1.46
N ASN A 140 1.33 -1.32 -2.39
CA ASN A 140 2.76 -1.66 -2.28
C ASN A 140 3.12 -2.55 -1.09
N VAL A 141 2.18 -3.33 -0.58
CA VAL A 141 2.49 -4.46 0.29
C VAL A 141 3.11 -5.55 -0.57
N SER A 142 4.20 -6.15 -0.12
CA SER A 142 4.95 -7.13 -0.90
C SER A 142 5.04 -8.47 -0.18
N ILE A 143 4.90 -9.55 -0.92
CA ILE A 143 5.31 -10.88 -0.46
C ILE A 143 6.74 -11.10 -0.94
N ILE A 144 7.64 -11.34 -0.01
CA ILE A 144 9.09 -11.43 -0.27
C ILE A 144 9.61 -12.82 0.07
N GLN A 145 10.42 -13.39 -0.82
CA GLN A 145 11.17 -14.61 -0.56
C GLN A 145 12.33 -14.30 0.37
N GLY A 146 12.25 -14.75 1.59
CA GLY A 146 13.35 -14.75 2.53
C GLY A 146 14.29 -15.95 2.33
N LYS A 147 15.25 -16.10 3.24
CA LYS A 147 16.21 -17.24 3.20
C LYS A 147 15.53 -18.59 3.40
N GLU A 148 14.55 -18.66 4.28
CA GLU A 148 13.87 -19.90 4.68
C GLU A 148 12.43 -19.96 4.19
N LYS A 149 11.71 -18.83 4.22
CA LYS A 149 10.29 -18.74 3.90
C LYS A 149 9.92 -17.40 3.30
N GLU A 150 8.77 -17.35 2.66
CA GLU A 150 8.12 -16.13 2.22
C GLU A 150 7.55 -15.38 3.43
N PHE A 151 7.53 -14.05 3.34
CA PHE A 151 6.97 -13.18 4.39
C PHE A 151 6.36 -11.91 3.80
N VAL A 152 5.46 -11.30 4.56
CA VAL A 152 4.82 -10.02 4.22
C VAL A 152 5.73 -8.87 4.61
N ALA A 153 5.99 -7.96 3.68
CA ALA A 153 6.68 -6.69 3.91
C ALA A 153 5.72 -5.53 3.67
N MET A 154 5.53 -4.71 4.70
CA MET A 154 4.73 -3.49 4.62
C MET A 154 5.49 -2.40 3.84
N PRO A 155 4.78 -1.42 3.24
CA PRO A 155 5.43 -0.30 2.56
C PRO A 155 6.33 0.48 3.50
N SER A 156 7.59 0.67 3.10
CA SER A 156 8.60 1.34 3.90
C SER A 156 9.42 2.32 3.08
N TYR A 157 10.05 3.27 3.73
CA TYR A 157 11.01 4.20 3.14
C TYR A 157 12.34 4.17 3.89
N MET A 158 13.39 4.55 3.19
CA MET A 158 14.73 4.55 3.75
C MET A 158 15.03 5.89 4.43
N VAL A 159 15.34 5.83 5.71
CA VAL A 159 15.80 6.97 6.51
C VAL A 159 17.31 6.89 6.68
N LYS A 160 18.01 7.97 6.34
CA LYS A 160 19.44 8.10 6.63
C LYS A 160 19.60 8.56 8.08
N GLN A 161 20.25 7.77 8.89
CA GLN A 161 20.62 8.17 10.25
C GLN A 161 21.96 8.94 10.26
N ASN A 162 22.13 9.79 11.28
CA ASN A 162 23.41 10.43 11.58
C ASN A 162 24.45 9.33 11.84
N GLY A 163 25.49 9.25 11.00
CA GLY A 163 26.50 8.19 11.04
C GLY A 163 26.50 7.25 9.83
N GLY A 164 25.72 7.56 8.77
CA GLY A 164 25.78 6.89 7.47
C GLY A 164 25.04 5.55 7.39
N LYS A 165 24.43 5.06 8.48
CA LYS A 165 23.57 3.86 8.45
C LYS A 165 22.19 4.24 7.93
N SER A 166 21.70 3.49 6.95
CA SER A 166 20.33 3.60 6.46
C SER A 166 19.44 2.60 7.19
N GLN A 167 18.26 3.05 7.62
CA GLN A 167 17.24 2.21 8.25
C GLN A 167 15.95 2.33 7.47
N TYR A 168 15.23 1.22 7.29
CA TYR A 168 13.88 1.22 6.73
C TYR A 168 12.87 1.51 7.84
N GLN A 169 11.91 2.37 7.55
CA GLN A 169 10.81 2.70 8.43
C GLN A 169 9.49 2.48 7.68
N ASP A 170 8.59 1.73 8.29
CA ASP A 170 7.30 1.44 7.68
C ASP A 170 6.43 2.70 7.66
N VAL A 171 5.72 2.90 6.55
CA VAL A 171 4.75 3.98 6.36
C VAL A 171 3.44 3.65 7.06
N CYS A 172 3.01 2.39 6.93
CA CYS A 172 1.80 1.88 7.54
C CYS A 172 2.02 0.43 7.99
N PHE A 173 1.49 0.07 9.14
CA PHE A 173 1.74 -1.23 9.76
C PHE A 173 0.73 -1.58 10.86
N PRO A 174 0.45 -2.87 11.10
CA PRO A 174 -0.32 -3.32 12.24
C PRO A 174 0.46 -3.11 13.54
N VAL A 175 -0.20 -2.56 14.58
CA VAL A 175 0.42 -2.24 15.88
C VAL A 175 0.14 -3.31 16.94
N THR A 176 -0.96 -4.05 16.85
CA THR A 176 -1.25 -5.16 17.75
C THR A 176 -0.75 -6.48 17.14
N LYS A 177 -0.37 -7.43 17.99
CA LYS A 177 0.10 -8.74 17.56
C LYS A 177 -1.02 -9.53 16.88
N GLU A 178 -2.19 -9.51 17.49
CA GLU A 178 -3.38 -10.24 17.05
C GLU A 178 -3.80 -9.79 15.65
N PHE A 179 -3.90 -8.47 15.44
CA PHE A 179 -4.27 -7.93 14.14
C PHE A 179 -3.18 -8.20 13.08
N ARG A 180 -1.91 -8.15 13.48
CA ARG A 180 -0.80 -8.47 12.57
C ARG A 180 -0.87 -9.91 12.08
N GLU A 181 -1.07 -10.88 12.98
CA GLU A 181 -1.21 -12.29 12.64
C GLU A 181 -2.38 -12.48 11.68
N LYS A 182 -3.57 -11.99 12.03
CA LYS A 182 -4.78 -12.07 11.21
C LYS A 182 -4.57 -11.47 9.80
N LEU A 183 -3.96 -10.29 9.71
CA LEU A 183 -3.72 -9.61 8.43
C LEU A 183 -2.69 -10.34 7.56
N TYR A 184 -1.60 -10.80 8.18
CA TYR A 184 -0.52 -11.47 7.45
C TYR A 184 -0.93 -12.86 6.99
N ASP A 185 -1.70 -13.60 7.79
CA ASP A 185 -2.28 -14.89 7.39
C ASP A 185 -3.23 -14.69 6.21
N ALA A 186 -4.13 -13.72 6.26
CA ALA A 186 -5.03 -13.42 5.14
C ALA A 186 -4.28 -13.05 3.83
N LEU A 187 -3.17 -12.30 3.93
CA LEU A 187 -2.32 -11.95 2.78
C LEU A 187 -1.62 -13.19 2.21
N MET A 188 -1.09 -14.06 3.07
CA MET A 188 -0.39 -15.28 2.64
C MET A 188 -1.35 -16.30 2.04
N ASP A 189 -2.54 -16.49 2.63
CA ASP A 189 -3.58 -17.38 2.10
C ASP A 189 -4.06 -16.91 0.72
N CYS A 190 -4.32 -15.61 0.57
CA CYS A 190 -4.69 -15.04 -0.72
C CYS A 190 -3.58 -15.23 -1.76
N TYR A 191 -2.32 -15.02 -1.38
CA TYR A 191 -1.17 -15.25 -2.26
C TYR A 191 -1.10 -16.70 -2.74
N GLN A 192 -1.23 -17.67 -1.83
CA GLN A 192 -1.20 -19.09 -2.19
C GLN A 192 -2.32 -19.43 -3.17
N GLN A 193 -3.55 -18.98 -2.88
CA GLN A 193 -4.70 -19.22 -3.76
C GLN A 193 -4.50 -18.64 -5.17
N GLU A 194 -4.01 -17.41 -5.27
CA GLU A 194 -3.80 -16.77 -6.57
C GLU A 194 -2.63 -17.40 -7.34
N ARG A 195 -1.58 -17.84 -6.65
CA ARG A 195 -0.47 -18.58 -7.25
C ARG A 195 -0.94 -19.92 -7.81
N ASP A 196 -1.74 -20.68 -7.06
CA ASP A 196 -2.24 -21.98 -7.50
C ASP A 196 -3.19 -21.82 -8.70
N LYS A 197 -4.04 -20.78 -8.72
CA LYS A 197 -4.87 -20.44 -9.90
C LYS A 197 -4.01 -20.13 -11.13
N ALA A 198 -2.96 -19.34 -10.98
CA ALA A 198 -2.06 -18.98 -12.07
C ALA A 198 -1.33 -20.20 -12.63
N MET A 199 -0.89 -21.13 -11.78
CA MET A 199 -0.24 -22.38 -12.18
C MET A 199 -1.21 -23.28 -12.96
N ASN A 200 -2.46 -23.46 -12.48
CA ASN A 200 -3.47 -24.29 -13.14
C ASN A 200 -3.85 -23.72 -14.52
N GLN A 201 -4.05 -22.41 -14.64
CA GLN A 201 -4.33 -21.75 -15.92
C GLN A 201 -3.16 -21.91 -16.91
N GLY A 202 -1.92 -21.84 -16.44
CA GLY A 202 -0.73 -22.09 -17.27
C GLY A 202 -0.67 -23.53 -17.80
N MET A 203 -1.04 -24.51 -16.96
CA MET A 203 -1.09 -25.92 -17.36
C MET A 203 -2.19 -26.20 -18.39
N GLU A 204 -3.39 -25.63 -18.20
CA GLU A 204 -4.50 -25.77 -19.16
C GLU A 204 -4.16 -25.18 -20.53
N GLN A 205 -3.54 -23.99 -20.56
CA GLN A 205 -3.09 -23.36 -21.81
C GLN A 205 -2.01 -24.17 -22.51
N ALA A 206 -1.04 -24.72 -21.79
CA ALA A 206 0.00 -25.56 -22.33
C ALA A 206 -0.55 -26.87 -22.92
N THR A 207 -1.54 -27.46 -22.26
CA THR A 207 -2.22 -28.69 -22.72
C THR A 207 -3.02 -28.43 -23.99
N SER A 208 -3.77 -27.32 -24.03
CA SER A 208 -4.58 -26.93 -25.21
C SER A 208 -3.68 -26.66 -26.42
N GLN A 209 -2.57 -25.93 -26.25
CA GLN A 209 -1.61 -25.68 -27.32
C GLN A 209 -0.90 -26.96 -27.81
N SER A 210 -0.66 -27.92 -26.92
CA SER A 210 -0.07 -29.20 -27.31
C SER A 210 -1.04 -30.08 -28.09
N MET A 211 -2.36 -30.05 -27.76
CA MET A 211 -3.41 -30.72 -28.50
C MET A 211 -3.60 -30.13 -29.91
N GLU A 212 -3.68 -28.81 -30.04
CA GLU A 212 -3.76 -28.15 -31.35
C GLU A 212 -2.57 -28.45 -32.26
N ARG A 213 -1.36 -28.50 -31.68
CA ARG A 213 -0.15 -28.90 -32.43
C ARG A 213 -0.15 -30.38 -32.82
N ALA A 214 -0.77 -31.26 -32.04
CA ALA A 214 -0.92 -32.68 -32.39
C ALA A 214 -1.94 -32.89 -33.52
N GLU A 215 -3.06 -32.18 -33.49
CA GLU A 215 -4.08 -32.23 -34.55
C GLU A 215 -3.58 -31.66 -35.89
N SER A 216 -2.80 -30.58 -35.85
CA SER A 216 -2.21 -29.98 -37.06
C SER A 216 -1.10 -30.84 -37.70
N ARG A 217 -0.63 -31.90 -37.02
CA ARG A 217 0.39 -32.83 -37.51
C ARG A 217 -0.18 -34.15 -38.07
N GLN A 218 -1.50 -34.30 -38.17
CA GLN A 218 -2.04 -35.48 -38.85
C GLN A 218 -1.67 -35.40 -40.34
N PRO A 219 -0.95 -36.41 -40.89
CA PRO A 219 -0.62 -36.44 -42.31
C PRO A 219 -1.90 -36.68 -43.12
N ASP A 220 -2.02 -35.87 -44.16
CA ASP A 220 -3.12 -35.95 -45.14
C ASP A 220 -3.17 -37.37 -45.72
N ARG A 221 -4.20 -38.17 -45.28
CA ARG A 221 -4.38 -39.56 -45.69
C ARG A 221 -5.02 -39.71 -47.07
N ASN A 222 -4.97 -38.68 -47.90
CA ASN A 222 -5.52 -38.71 -49.27
C ASN A 222 -4.43 -38.47 -50.33
N LEU A 223 -3.44 -39.36 -50.38
CA LEU A 223 -2.64 -39.52 -51.60
C LEU A 223 -3.15 -40.75 -52.33
N PRO A 224 -3.72 -40.62 -53.56
CA PRO A 224 -4.09 -41.76 -54.35
C PRO A 224 -2.82 -42.45 -54.87
N PHE A 225 -2.72 -43.75 -54.58
CA PHE A 225 -1.71 -44.62 -55.19
C PHE A 225 -1.85 -44.57 -56.74
N ARG A 226 -0.76 -44.23 -57.38
CA ARG A 226 -0.53 -44.51 -58.82
C ARG A 226 0.47 -45.65 -58.92
#